data_8bc4c4b439a0492edc0cd2113a5f57ce
#
_entry.id   8bc4c4b439a0492edc0cd2113a5f57ce
#
_cell.length_a   1.000
_cell.length_b   1.000
_cell.length_c   1.000
_cell.angle_alpha   90.00
_cell.angle_beta   90.00
_cell.angle_gamma   90.00
#
_symmetry.space_group_name_H-M   'P 1'
#
loop_
_entity.id
_entity.type
_entity.pdbx_description
1 polymer ?
#
loop_
_entity_poly.entity_id
_entity_poly.type
_entity_poly.pdbx_seq_one_letter_code
_entity_poly.pdbx_strand_id
1 'polypeptide(L)'
;MNSFSLNRFGKTLRWVVSVNFRSLLMWTIGSALGVFLYEVMMQMIVAYHNPYYYVWGIADVGEAFMVIASVVFVCTVVSCIKDRLNRTTFLMLPSSNLEKYLALVFYVTVICVLCMFLAFVVGDMLRMAWFWGSHVLSGKEAVSTVHEFNGVEGTYYFWSSSVEFTLSKMIPRLMTVWGSGIYWTWANEWSTLIYHVLIAVWVHSVYTLGGTLLRKYAFAITSVVLWTVVILSFRITEIFDLSIYNWVDHVLHGITGMGVVVCFVLLAFSIVNYWASFHIFKHFELITNKWTNYDILKR
;
A
#
# COMPACT_ATOMS: atom_id res chain seq x y z
N MET A 1 -35.91 -3.58 2.54
CA MET A 1 -34.46 -3.40 2.54
C MET A 1 -34.12 -2.58 3.78
N ASN A 2 -33.32 -3.13 4.69
CA ASN A 2 -32.94 -2.37 5.90
C ASN A 2 -31.98 -1.25 5.48
N SER A 3 -32.33 0.00 5.81
CA SER A 3 -31.48 1.16 5.59
C SER A 3 -30.15 1.00 6.30
N PHE A 4 -29.08 1.54 5.74
CA PHE A 4 -27.74 1.57 6.36
C PHE A 4 -27.80 2.26 7.74
N SER A 5 -27.17 1.66 8.75
CA SER A 5 -27.09 2.22 10.10
C SER A 5 -25.64 2.27 10.57
N LEU A 6 -25.16 3.45 10.90
CA LEU A 6 -23.79 3.67 11.40
C LEU A 6 -23.52 2.90 12.71
N ASN A 7 -24.53 2.75 13.55
CA ASN A 7 -24.42 2.01 14.81
C ASN A 7 -24.20 0.50 14.56
N ARG A 8 -24.97 -0.11 13.62
CA ARG A 8 -24.77 -1.51 13.24
C ARG A 8 -23.43 -1.71 12.56
N PHE A 9 -23.03 -0.80 11.66
CA PHE A 9 -21.71 -0.80 11.04
C PHE A 9 -20.59 -0.79 12.10
N GLY A 10 -20.66 0.14 13.06
CA GLY A 10 -19.64 0.25 14.12
C GLY A 10 -19.56 -1.00 15.00
N LYS A 11 -20.70 -1.62 15.34
CA LYS A 11 -20.73 -2.91 16.08
C LYS A 11 -20.12 -4.04 15.28
N THR A 12 -20.41 -4.12 13.97
CA THR A 12 -19.83 -5.11 13.06
C THR A 12 -18.33 -4.93 12.91
N LEU A 13 -17.86 -3.69 12.74
CA LEU A 13 -16.45 -3.36 12.66
C LEU A 13 -15.71 -3.73 13.96
N ARG A 14 -16.28 -3.38 15.12
CA ARG A 14 -15.71 -3.76 16.42
C ARG A 14 -15.58 -5.28 16.57
N TRP A 15 -16.57 -6.03 16.09
CA TRP A 15 -16.50 -7.49 16.09
C TRP A 15 -15.37 -8.01 15.18
N VAL A 16 -15.25 -7.49 13.95
CA VAL A 16 -14.18 -7.86 13.01
C VAL A 16 -12.79 -7.60 13.61
N VAL A 17 -12.61 -6.43 14.23
CA VAL A 17 -11.35 -6.08 14.90
C VAL A 17 -11.07 -7.04 16.06
N SER A 18 -12.05 -7.32 16.91
CA SER A 18 -11.86 -8.19 18.09
C SER A 18 -11.48 -9.63 17.72
N VAL A 19 -12.11 -10.19 16.67
CA VAL A 19 -11.79 -11.54 16.18
C VAL A 19 -10.38 -11.61 15.60
N ASN A 20 -9.91 -10.55 14.95
CA ASN A 20 -8.60 -10.50 14.32
C ASN A 20 -7.52 -9.84 15.19
N PHE A 21 -7.84 -9.39 16.40
CA PHE A 21 -6.95 -8.59 17.23
C PHE A 21 -5.60 -9.25 17.48
N ARG A 22 -5.59 -10.53 17.85
CA ARG A 22 -4.34 -11.27 18.10
C ARG A 22 -3.48 -11.37 16.85
N SER A 23 -4.07 -11.65 15.69
CA SER A 23 -3.37 -11.71 14.42
C SER A 23 -2.81 -10.33 14.03
N LEU A 24 -3.62 -9.29 14.17
CA LEU A 24 -3.23 -7.91 13.89
C LEU A 24 -2.04 -7.46 14.77
N LEU A 25 -2.12 -7.74 16.06
CA LEU A 25 -1.05 -7.43 17.02
C LEU A 25 0.27 -8.14 16.65
N MET A 26 0.20 -9.44 16.33
CA MET A 26 1.38 -10.22 15.93
C MET A 26 1.99 -9.69 14.63
N TRP A 27 1.17 -9.32 13.65
CA TRP A 27 1.65 -8.69 12.42
C TRP A 27 2.29 -7.32 12.69
N THR A 28 1.68 -6.49 13.52
CA THR A 28 2.21 -5.16 13.88
C THR A 28 3.56 -5.26 14.59
N ILE A 29 3.68 -6.11 15.61
CA ILE A 29 4.93 -6.32 16.35
C ILE A 29 6.00 -6.93 15.43
N GLY A 30 5.65 -7.99 14.68
CA GLY A 30 6.58 -8.63 13.75
C GLY A 30 7.10 -7.68 12.69
N SER A 31 6.23 -6.83 12.14
CA SER A 31 6.61 -5.80 11.16
C SER A 31 7.49 -4.71 11.77
N ALA A 32 7.20 -4.25 12.99
CA ALA A 32 8.04 -3.26 13.68
C ALA A 32 9.46 -3.80 13.93
N LEU A 33 9.57 -5.05 14.38
CA LEU A 33 10.87 -5.71 14.54
C LEU A 33 11.57 -5.93 13.20
N GLY A 34 10.84 -6.31 12.16
CA GLY A 34 11.38 -6.48 10.82
C GLY A 34 11.94 -5.18 10.24
N VAL A 35 11.21 -4.07 10.37
CA VAL A 35 11.66 -2.72 9.97
C VAL A 35 12.90 -2.32 10.76
N PHE A 36 12.87 -2.46 12.09
CA PHE A 36 14.02 -2.16 12.94
C PHE A 36 15.28 -2.93 12.53
N LEU A 37 15.18 -4.27 12.37
CA LEU A 37 16.33 -5.10 11.98
C LEU A 37 16.84 -4.75 10.57
N TYR A 38 15.93 -4.51 9.63
CA TYR A 38 16.26 -4.11 8.28
C TYR A 38 17.04 -2.77 8.28
N GLU A 39 16.53 -1.76 8.96
CA GLU A 39 17.14 -0.44 9.00
C GLU A 39 18.51 -0.44 9.72
N VAL A 40 18.63 -1.20 10.81
CA VAL A 40 19.92 -1.40 11.51
C VAL A 40 20.92 -2.09 10.59
N MET A 41 20.52 -3.15 9.90
CA MET A 41 21.37 -3.87 8.96
C MET A 41 21.82 -2.98 7.80
N MET A 42 20.88 -2.25 7.20
CA MET A 42 21.19 -1.31 6.11
C MET A 42 22.14 -0.20 6.57
N GLN A 43 21.95 0.32 7.78
CA GLN A 43 22.87 1.32 8.34
C GLN A 43 24.28 0.75 8.57
N MET A 44 24.39 -0.48 9.03
CA MET A 44 25.70 -1.10 9.20
C MET A 44 26.44 -1.36 7.88
N ILE A 45 25.70 -1.71 6.82
CA ILE A 45 26.27 -2.08 5.52
C ILE A 45 26.50 -0.84 4.65
N VAL A 46 25.46 -0.03 4.47
CA VAL A 46 25.44 1.05 3.48
C VAL A 46 26.05 2.34 4.03
N ALA A 47 25.76 2.71 5.26
CA ALA A 47 26.22 3.96 5.84
C ALA A 47 27.75 3.98 6.05
N TYR A 48 28.37 2.81 6.19
CA TYR A 48 29.84 2.71 6.25
C TYR A 48 30.50 3.15 4.93
N HIS A 49 29.82 2.93 3.80
CA HIS A 49 30.35 3.27 2.48
C HIS A 49 29.84 4.62 1.96
N ASN A 50 28.60 4.98 2.24
CA ASN A 50 28.02 6.23 1.75
C ASN A 50 26.80 6.69 2.57
N PRO A 51 26.98 7.57 3.56
CA PRO A 51 25.92 8.00 4.46
C PRO A 51 24.81 8.80 3.77
N TYR A 52 25.07 9.44 2.63
CA TYR A 52 24.05 10.19 1.88
C TYR A 52 23.00 9.27 1.26
N TYR A 53 23.44 8.19 0.59
CA TYR A 53 22.49 7.24 -0.03
C TYR A 53 21.73 6.40 0.98
N TYR A 54 22.21 6.28 2.20
CA TYR A 54 21.59 5.50 3.25
C TYR A 54 20.15 5.94 3.58
N VAL A 55 19.94 7.23 3.89
CA VAL A 55 18.60 7.75 4.29
C VAL A 55 17.61 7.64 3.13
N TRP A 56 18.08 7.91 1.91
CA TRP A 56 17.25 7.79 0.72
C TRP A 56 16.89 6.33 0.41
N GLY A 57 17.84 5.41 0.53
CA GLY A 57 17.60 3.98 0.32
C GLY A 57 16.63 3.37 1.32
N ILE A 58 16.70 3.77 2.59
CA ILE A 58 15.73 3.33 3.61
C ILE A 58 14.32 3.89 3.30
N ALA A 59 14.21 5.16 2.91
CA ALA A 59 12.94 5.76 2.55
C ALA A 59 12.27 5.03 1.37
N ASP A 60 13.05 4.66 0.33
CA ASP A 60 12.55 3.91 -0.83
C ASP A 60 12.00 2.54 -0.44
N VAL A 61 12.72 1.80 0.39
CA VAL A 61 12.26 0.48 0.84
C VAL A 61 11.08 0.61 1.81
N GLY A 62 11.09 1.61 2.68
CA GLY A 62 9.95 1.91 3.57
C GLY A 62 8.67 2.19 2.77
N GLU A 63 8.77 2.98 1.71
CA GLU A 63 7.66 3.26 0.80
C GLU A 63 7.16 1.99 0.11
N ALA A 64 8.07 1.21 -0.49
CA ALA A 64 7.73 -0.06 -1.11
C ALA A 64 7.08 -1.04 -0.11
N PHE A 65 7.60 -1.12 1.12
CA PHE A 65 7.01 -1.92 2.19
C PHE A 65 5.57 -1.50 2.49
N MET A 66 5.30 -0.20 2.64
CA MET A 66 3.96 0.32 2.93
C MET A 66 2.97 0.03 1.79
N VAL A 67 3.39 0.21 0.53
CA VAL A 67 2.56 -0.09 -0.64
C VAL A 67 2.25 -1.58 -0.72
N ILE A 68 3.26 -2.45 -0.61
CA ILE A 68 3.07 -3.91 -0.68
C ILE A 68 2.19 -4.39 0.47
N ALA A 69 2.45 -3.94 1.71
CA ALA A 69 1.64 -4.29 2.87
C ALA A 69 0.18 -3.89 2.68
N SER A 70 -0.09 -2.68 2.20
CA SER A 70 -1.44 -2.19 1.92
C SER A 70 -2.17 -3.08 0.93
N VAL A 71 -1.53 -3.43 -0.18
CA VAL A 71 -2.10 -4.30 -1.23
C VAL A 71 -2.34 -5.71 -0.70
N VAL A 72 -1.40 -6.28 0.04
CA VAL A 72 -1.54 -7.62 0.67
C VAL A 72 -2.74 -7.64 1.61
N PHE A 73 -2.90 -6.62 2.48
CA PHE A 73 -4.05 -6.56 3.40
C PHE A 73 -5.38 -6.45 2.66
N VAL A 74 -5.45 -5.62 1.62
CA VAL A 74 -6.68 -5.50 0.82
C VAL A 74 -7.08 -6.84 0.20
N CYS A 75 -6.14 -7.65 -0.25
CA CYS A 75 -6.41 -9.01 -0.73
C CYS A 75 -6.99 -9.95 0.34
N THR A 76 -6.84 -9.62 1.61
CA THR A 76 -7.37 -10.46 2.71
C THR A 76 -8.78 -10.10 3.14
N VAL A 77 -9.49 -9.23 2.40
CA VAL A 77 -10.81 -8.69 2.78
C VAL A 77 -11.82 -9.74 3.25
N VAL A 78 -11.90 -10.88 2.61
CA VAL A 78 -12.77 -12.00 3.02
C VAL A 78 -12.01 -13.05 3.82
N SER A 79 -10.75 -13.29 3.47
CA SER A 79 -9.92 -14.32 4.10
C SER A 79 -9.44 -13.94 5.50
N CYS A 80 -9.62 -12.69 5.94
CA CYS A 80 -9.35 -12.29 7.33
C CYS A 80 -10.22 -13.05 8.34
N ILE A 81 -11.41 -13.52 7.95
CA ILE A 81 -12.25 -14.39 8.77
C ILE A 81 -11.92 -15.85 8.42
N LYS A 82 -10.87 -16.40 9.05
CA LYS A 82 -10.30 -17.72 8.72
C LYS A 82 -11.19 -18.87 9.15
N ASP A 83 -11.68 -18.84 10.39
CA ASP A 83 -12.36 -19.96 11.02
C ASP A 83 -13.80 -20.10 10.55
N ARG A 84 -14.24 -21.36 10.36
CA ARG A 84 -15.62 -21.67 9.96
C ARG A 84 -16.65 -21.11 10.98
N LEU A 85 -16.35 -21.22 12.26
CA LEU A 85 -17.22 -20.70 13.33
C LEU A 85 -17.35 -19.18 13.23
N ASN A 86 -16.24 -18.46 13.07
CA ASN A 86 -16.25 -17.01 12.92
C ASN A 86 -17.00 -16.56 11.67
N ARG A 87 -16.90 -17.31 10.55
CA ARG A 87 -17.68 -17.04 9.32
C ARG A 87 -19.17 -17.19 9.56
N THR A 88 -19.58 -18.28 10.22
CA THR A 88 -20.99 -18.49 10.57
C THR A 88 -21.52 -17.37 11.45
N THR A 89 -20.79 -17.03 12.52
CA THR A 89 -21.16 -15.94 13.42
C THR A 89 -21.25 -14.60 12.67
N PHE A 90 -20.29 -14.29 11.79
CA PHE A 90 -20.29 -13.07 10.99
C PHE A 90 -21.52 -12.99 10.08
N LEU A 91 -21.89 -14.09 9.43
CA LEU A 91 -23.08 -14.12 8.56
C LEU A 91 -24.38 -13.95 9.36
N MET A 92 -24.41 -14.41 10.61
CA MET A 92 -25.57 -14.28 11.51
C MET A 92 -25.67 -12.91 12.19
N LEU A 93 -24.65 -12.02 12.06
CA LEU A 93 -24.75 -10.68 12.66
C LEU A 93 -25.98 -9.92 12.11
N PRO A 94 -26.72 -9.20 12.98
CA PRO A 94 -27.92 -8.46 12.60
C PRO A 94 -27.59 -7.16 11.85
N SER A 95 -26.76 -7.25 10.84
CA SER A 95 -26.32 -6.15 9.98
C SER A 95 -26.56 -6.48 8.51
N SER A 96 -26.78 -5.47 7.69
CA SER A 96 -26.99 -5.66 6.26
C SER A 96 -25.71 -6.15 5.57
N ASN A 97 -25.85 -6.80 4.40
CA ASN A 97 -24.67 -7.26 3.64
C ASN A 97 -23.75 -6.11 3.26
N LEU A 98 -24.29 -4.90 3.03
CA LEU A 98 -23.51 -3.70 2.76
C LEU A 98 -22.68 -3.28 3.98
N GLU A 99 -23.31 -3.25 5.18
CA GLU A 99 -22.61 -2.93 6.43
C GLU A 99 -21.49 -3.92 6.73
N LYS A 100 -21.73 -5.22 6.49
CA LYS A 100 -20.74 -6.28 6.63
C LYS A 100 -19.56 -6.11 5.67
N TYR A 101 -19.85 -5.88 4.40
CA TYR A 101 -18.83 -5.68 3.37
C TYR A 101 -17.98 -4.43 3.66
N LEU A 102 -18.63 -3.30 3.95
CA LEU A 102 -17.93 -2.08 4.27
C LEU A 102 -17.08 -2.20 5.54
N ALA A 103 -17.54 -2.96 6.56
CA ALA A 103 -16.75 -3.20 7.76
C ALA A 103 -15.48 -3.99 7.47
N LEU A 104 -15.54 -5.00 6.58
CA LEU A 104 -14.35 -5.74 6.15
C LEU A 104 -13.39 -4.88 5.33
N VAL A 105 -13.90 -4.16 4.34
CA VAL A 105 -13.08 -3.26 3.51
C VAL A 105 -12.42 -2.19 4.39
N PHE A 106 -13.18 -1.57 5.29
CA PHE A 106 -12.63 -0.56 6.21
C PHE A 106 -11.56 -1.15 7.14
N TYR A 107 -11.77 -2.36 7.65
CA TYR A 107 -10.79 -3.05 8.48
C TYR A 107 -9.46 -3.25 7.75
N VAL A 108 -9.48 -3.82 6.54
CA VAL A 108 -8.23 -4.10 5.81
C VAL A 108 -7.57 -2.84 5.22
N THR A 109 -8.36 -1.83 4.82
CA THR A 109 -7.85 -0.61 4.19
C THR A 109 -7.38 0.42 5.21
N VAL A 110 -8.14 0.61 6.30
CA VAL A 110 -7.83 1.68 7.26
C VAL A 110 -7.10 1.12 8.48
N ILE A 111 -7.69 0.13 9.15
CA ILE A 111 -7.14 -0.33 10.44
C ILE A 111 -5.82 -1.08 10.24
N CYS A 112 -5.75 -2.02 9.28
CA CYS A 112 -4.51 -2.74 9.03
C CYS A 112 -3.39 -1.82 8.53
N VAL A 113 -3.69 -0.89 7.62
CA VAL A 113 -2.70 0.07 7.10
C VAL A 113 -2.20 1.01 8.19
N LEU A 114 -3.10 1.52 9.06
CA LEU A 114 -2.69 2.32 10.21
C LEU A 114 -1.80 1.54 11.18
N CYS A 115 -2.12 0.27 11.45
CA CYS A 115 -1.28 -0.58 12.30
C CYS A 115 0.10 -0.81 11.68
N MET A 116 0.18 -0.98 10.35
CA MET A 116 1.48 -1.12 9.66
C MET A 116 2.27 0.19 9.63
N PHE A 117 1.59 1.31 9.47
CA PHE A 117 2.22 2.62 9.59
C PHE A 117 2.80 2.84 11.00
N LEU A 118 2.03 2.50 12.05
CA LEU A 118 2.52 2.55 13.43
C LEU A 118 3.69 1.59 13.66
N ALA A 119 3.66 0.38 13.05
CA ALA A 119 4.76 -0.56 13.11
C ALA A 119 6.04 0.00 12.50
N PHE A 120 5.92 0.69 11.36
CA PHE A 120 7.03 1.37 10.71
C PHE A 120 7.60 2.48 11.60
N VAL A 121 6.73 3.35 12.14
CA VAL A 121 7.14 4.43 13.05
C VAL A 121 7.88 3.89 14.28
N VAL A 122 7.35 2.83 14.89
CA VAL A 122 7.99 2.19 16.07
C VAL A 122 9.33 1.57 15.70
N GLY A 123 9.43 0.89 14.56
CA GLY A 123 10.67 0.31 14.05
C GLY A 123 11.77 1.35 13.85
N ASP A 124 11.42 2.45 13.18
CA ASP A 124 12.32 3.59 12.93
C ASP A 124 12.76 4.28 14.24
N MET A 125 11.84 4.46 15.19
CA MET A 125 12.19 4.98 16.53
C MET A 125 13.13 4.05 17.29
N LEU A 126 12.95 2.74 17.21
CA LEU A 126 13.85 1.77 17.84
C LEU A 126 15.24 1.81 17.19
N ARG A 127 15.34 1.97 15.87
CA ARG A 127 16.61 2.18 15.17
C ARG A 127 17.30 3.43 15.69
N MET A 128 16.62 4.56 15.74
CA MET A 128 17.18 5.81 16.24
C MET A 128 17.70 5.65 17.68
N ALA A 129 16.92 5.02 18.55
CA ALA A 129 17.32 4.76 19.92
C ALA A 129 18.55 3.83 20.01
N TRP A 130 18.62 2.80 19.18
CA TRP A 130 19.78 1.90 19.09
C TRP A 130 21.06 2.64 18.71
N PHE A 131 21.01 3.48 17.67
CA PHE A 131 22.18 4.21 17.22
C PHE A 131 22.59 5.30 18.19
N TRP A 132 21.63 6.02 18.77
CA TRP A 132 21.92 6.98 19.83
C TRP A 132 22.60 6.32 21.02
N GLY A 133 22.05 5.21 21.51
CA GLY A 133 22.62 4.45 22.60
C GLY A 133 24.05 3.92 22.31
N SER A 134 24.25 3.36 21.10
CA SER A 134 25.56 2.85 20.69
C SER A 134 26.62 3.96 20.56
N HIS A 135 26.22 5.14 20.09
CA HIS A 135 27.08 6.31 20.01
C HIS A 135 27.51 6.81 21.39
N VAL A 136 26.57 6.98 22.30
CA VAL A 136 26.85 7.41 23.70
C VAL A 136 27.77 6.40 24.41
N LEU A 137 27.49 5.09 24.22
CA LEU A 137 28.30 4.03 24.86
C LEU A 137 29.69 3.90 24.26
N SER A 138 29.88 4.15 22.97
CA SER A 138 31.16 4.00 22.29
C SER A 138 32.12 5.16 22.52
N GLY A 139 31.60 6.34 22.94
CA GLY A 139 32.40 7.57 23.12
C GLY A 139 33.04 8.07 21.82
N LYS A 140 32.70 7.52 20.66
CA LYS A 140 33.26 7.91 19.36
C LYS A 140 32.58 9.18 18.89
N GLU A 141 33.40 10.15 18.48
CA GLU A 141 32.88 11.32 17.77
C GLU A 141 32.23 10.90 16.44
N ALA A 142 31.19 11.62 16.04
CA ALA A 142 30.55 11.41 14.75
C ALA A 142 31.57 11.63 13.64
N VAL A 143 31.86 10.59 12.86
CA VAL A 143 32.81 10.70 11.74
C VAL A 143 32.16 11.57 10.68
N SER A 144 32.74 12.73 10.44
CA SER A 144 32.38 13.57 9.29
C SER A 144 33.05 12.98 8.05
N THR A 145 32.27 12.48 7.11
CA THR A 145 32.80 12.12 5.79
C THR A 145 32.53 13.26 4.84
N VAL A 146 33.57 13.81 4.26
CA VAL A 146 33.47 14.78 3.16
C VAL A 146 33.31 13.97 1.89
N HIS A 147 32.14 14.06 1.26
CA HIS A 147 31.93 13.48 -0.06
C HIS A 147 31.70 14.59 -1.07
N GLU A 148 32.56 14.61 -2.08
CA GLU A 148 32.40 15.45 -3.24
C GLU A 148 31.35 14.83 -4.17
N PHE A 149 30.19 15.44 -4.25
CA PHE A 149 29.14 15.06 -5.18
C PHE A 149 28.83 16.23 -6.10
N ASN A 150 29.09 16.08 -7.40
CA ASN A 150 28.94 17.12 -8.42
C ASN A 150 29.71 18.42 -8.16
N GLY A 151 30.93 18.33 -7.60
CA GLY A 151 31.75 19.50 -7.32
C GLY A 151 31.31 20.34 -6.12
N VAL A 152 30.38 19.85 -5.33
CA VAL A 152 29.95 20.47 -4.07
C VAL A 152 30.50 19.65 -2.90
N GLU A 153 31.45 20.23 -2.18
CA GLU A 153 31.91 19.64 -0.92
C GLU A 153 30.82 19.79 0.14
N GLY A 154 30.26 18.66 0.59
CA GLY A 154 29.32 18.60 1.69
C GLY A 154 29.86 17.82 2.86
N THR A 155 29.83 18.39 4.06
CA THR A 155 30.17 17.67 5.28
C THR A 155 28.90 16.99 5.80
N TYR A 156 28.84 15.68 5.64
CA TYR A 156 27.73 14.89 6.18
C TYR A 156 28.15 14.24 7.49
N TYR A 157 27.46 14.56 8.56
CA TYR A 157 27.69 13.90 9.84
C TYR A 157 26.91 12.58 9.87
N PHE A 158 27.59 11.47 10.03
CA PHE A 158 26.98 10.14 10.21
C PHE A 158 25.96 10.16 11.36
N TRP A 159 26.24 10.92 12.39
CA TRP A 159 25.36 11.17 13.52
C TRP A 159 24.01 11.78 13.11
N SER A 160 23.98 12.81 12.29
CA SER A 160 22.74 13.48 11.89
C SER A 160 21.83 12.56 11.07
N SER A 161 22.39 11.75 10.18
CA SER A 161 21.61 10.79 9.39
C SER A 161 21.06 9.62 10.23
N SER A 162 21.75 9.22 11.29
CA SER A 162 21.29 8.15 12.18
C SER A 162 20.16 8.57 13.12
N VAL A 163 20.01 9.87 13.38
CA VAL A 163 18.94 10.44 14.21
C VAL A 163 17.80 11.01 13.37
N GLU A 164 18.00 11.14 12.05
CA GLU A 164 16.93 11.63 11.17
C GLU A 164 15.81 10.60 11.02
N PHE A 165 14.58 11.08 11.19
CA PHE A 165 13.39 10.23 11.08
C PHE A 165 13.12 9.90 9.60
N THR A 166 13.07 8.62 9.26
CA THR A 166 12.90 8.17 7.86
C THR A 166 11.61 8.68 7.22
N LEU A 167 10.54 8.84 8.01
CA LEU A 167 9.29 9.42 7.54
C LEU A 167 9.43 10.85 7.02
N SER A 168 10.39 11.63 7.54
CA SER A 168 10.63 12.99 7.05
C SER A 168 11.03 13.01 5.56
N LYS A 169 11.62 11.93 5.07
CA LYS A 169 12.00 11.74 3.67
C LYS A 169 10.92 11.00 2.87
N MET A 170 10.20 10.06 3.50
CA MET A 170 9.12 9.31 2.85
C MET A 170 7.93 10.19 2.49
N ILE A 171 7.45 11.03 3.41
CA ILE A 171 6.24 11.84 3.19
C ILE A 171 6.36 12.76 1.97
N PRO A 172 7.44 13.55 1.79
CA PRO A 172 7.59 14.35 0.58
C PRO A 172 7.62 13.51 -0.70
N ARG A 173 8.21 12.31 -0.68
CA ARG A 173 8.27 11.42 -1.84
C ARG A 173 6.93 10.83 -2.23
N LEU A 174 6.10 10.44 -1.26
CA LEU A 174 4.73 10.01 -1.53
C LEU A 174 3.89 11.11 -2.19
N MET A 175 4.27 12.39 -1.98
CA MET A 175 3.61 13.55 -2.58
C MET A 175 4.23 13.98 -3.92
N THR A 176 5.46 13.52 -4.23
CA THR A 176 6.12 13.83 -5.50
C THR A 176 6.01 12.67 -6.48
N VAL A 177 5.89 12.98 -7.76
CA VAL A 177 5.85 11.95 -8.81
C VAL A 177 7.18 11.22 -8.89
N TRP A 178 7.15 9.93 -8.71
CA TRP A 178 8.30 9.06 -8.74
C TRP A 178 9.03 9.15 -10.09
N GLY A 179 10.28 9.57 -10.06
CA GLY A 179 11.26 9.26 -11.10
C GLY A 179 11.30 10.11 -12.35
N SER A 180 10.48 11.13 -12.49
CA SER A 180 10.68 12.06 -13.60
C SER A 180 11.53 13.25 -13.17
N GLY A 181 12.73 13.36 -13.68
CA GLY A 181 13.50 14.60 -13.69
C GLY A 181 12.82 15.71 -14.51
N ILE A 182 11.51 15.61 -14.68
CA ILE A 182 10.67 16.58 -15.37
C ILE A 182 10.34 17.65 -14.34
N TYR A 183 10.81 18.85 -14.59
CA TYR A 183 10.47 20.04 -13.82
C TYR A 183 8.98 20.33 -13.95
N TRP A 184 8.20 19.89 -12.96
CA TRP A 184 6.77 20.19 -12.90
C TRP A 184 6.58 21.64 -12.43
N THR A 185 5.93 22.42 -13.23
CA THR A 185 5.49 23.76 -12.82
C THR A 185 4.34 23.62 -11.81
N TRP A 186 4.29 24.52 -10.83
CA TRP A 186 3.32 24.54 -9.72
C TRP A 186 1.84 24.36 -10.14
N ALA A 187 1.51 24.74 -11.37
CA ALA A 187 0.17 24.59 -11.94
C ALA A 187 -0.29 23.12 -12.10
N ASN A 188 0.64 22.16 -12.11
CA ASN A 188 0.35 20.74 -12.38
C ASN A 188 0.34 19.84 -11.12
N GLU A 189 0.63 20.36 -9.92
CA GLU A 189 0.71 19.55 -8.70
C GLU A 189 -0.64 18.90 -8.34
N TRP A 190 -1.73 19.65 -8.43
CA TRP A 190 -3.07 19.12 -8.11
C TRP A 190 -3.56 18.07 -9.10
N SER A 191 -3.30 18.23 -10.38
CA SER A 191 -3.67 17.24 -11.40
C SER A 191 -2.88 15.94 -11.21
N THR A 192 -1.62 16.06 -10.88
CA THR A 192 -0.73 14.96 -10.58
C THR A 192 -1.21 14.20 -9.31
N LEU A 193 -1.57 14.92 -8.27
CA LEU A 193 -2.13 14.33 -7.04
C LEU A 193 -3.44 13.57 -7.33
N ILE A 194 -4.37 14.18 -8.08
CA ILE A 194 -5.64 13.54 -8.46
C ILE A 194 -5.38 12.25 -9.23
N TYR A 195 -4.45 12.26 -10.18
CA TYR A 195 -4.10 11.10 -10.97
C TYR A 195 -3.53 9.96 -10.10
N HIS A 196 -2.63 10.26 -9.16
CA HIS A 196 -2.08 9.26 -8.23
C HIS A 196 -3.14 8.69 -7.30
N VAL A 197 -4.04 9.52 -6.79
CA VAL A 197 -5.16 9.06 -5.97
C VAL A 197 -6.07 8.14 -6.76
N LEU A 198 -6.38 8.46 -8.02
CA LEU A 198 -7.21 7.62 -8.88
C LEU A 198 -6.56 6.28 -9.22
N ILE A 199 -5.25 6.28 -9.50
CA ILE A 199 -4.48 5.03 -9.69
C ILE A 199 -4.52 4.20 -8.41
N ALA A 200 -4.28 4.80 -7.25
CA ALA A 200 -4.32 4.10 -5.97
C ALA A 200 -5.70 3.49 -5.71
N VAL A 201 -6.78 4.24 -5.96
CA VAL A 201 -8.16 3.75 -5.84
C VAL A 201 -8.45 2.62 -6.82
N TRP A 202 -7.97 2.73 -8.06
CA TRP A 202 -8.12 1.68 -9.06
C TRP A 202 -7.37 0.41 -8.65
N VAL A 203 -6.10 0.50 -8.28
CA VAL A 203 -5.31 -0.64 -7.78
C VAL A 203 -6.01 -1.27 -6.57
N HIS A 204 -6.42 -0.46 -5.59
CA HIS A 204 -7.16 -0.93 -4.43
C HIS A 204 -8.44 -1.69 -4.84
N SER A 205 -9.20 -1.19 -5.80
CA SER A 205 -10.43 -1.84 -6.29
C SER A 205 -10.15 -3.20 -6.93
N VAL A 206 -9.09 -3.32 -7.73
CA VAL A 206 -8.66 -4.58 -8.37
C VAL A 206 -8.28 -5.62 -7.31
N TYR A 207 -7.49 -5.23 -6.31
CA TYR A 207 -7.09 -6.15 -5.25
C TYR A 207 -8.23 -6.48 -4.28
N THR A 208 -9.19 -5.57 -4.06
CA THR A 208 -10.43 -5.86 -3.34
C THR A 208 -11.26 -6.91 -4.08
N LEU A 209 -11.41 -6.77 -5.40
CA LEU A 209 -12.08 -7.76 -6.23
C LEU A 209 -11.37 -9.12 -6.18
N GLY A 210 -10.04 -9.14 -6.33
CA GLY A 210 -9.24 -10.36 -6.21
C GLY A 210 -9.40 -11.03 -4.85
N GLY A 211 -9.38 -10.25 -3.76
CA GLY A 211 -9.55 -10.75 -2.39
C GLY A 211 -10.95 -11.28 -2.08
N THR A 212 -11.99 -10.76 -2.77
CA THR A 212 -13.35 -11.29 -2.64
C THR A 212 -13.60 -12.52 -3.51
N LEU A 213 -13.03 -12.57 -4.70
CA LEU A 213 -13.19 -13.67 -5.64
C LEU A 213 -12.37 -14.90 -5.23
N LEU A 214 -11.10 -14.71 -4.88
CA LEU A 214 -10.13 -15.76 -4.65
C LEU A 214 -10.01 -16.07 -3.16
N ARG A 215 -10.04 -17.36 -2.82
CA ARG A 215 -9.90 -17.84 -1.44
C ARG A 215 -8.45 -18.08 -1.06
N LYS A 216 -7.66 -18.61 -1.99
CA LYS A 216 -6.24 -18.91 -1.80
C LYS A 216 -5.41 -18.15 -2.81
N TYR A 217 -4.24 -17.70 -2.37
CA TYR A 217 -3.28 -17.01 -3.23
C TYR A 217 -3.84 -15.76 -3.93
N ALA A 218 -4.85 -15.11 -3.31
CA ALA A 218 -5.52 -13.94 -3.88
C ALA A 218 -4.52 -12.88 -4.34
N PHE A 219 -3.55 -12.53 -3.50
CA PHE A 219 -2.51 -11.56 -3.84
C PHE A 219 -1.70 -12.00 -5.06
N ALA A 220 -1.14 -13.23 -5.04
CA ALA A 220 -0.27 -13.69 -6.11
C ALA A 220 -1.00 -13.77 -7.46
N ILE A 221 -2.21 -14.37 -7.49
CA ILE A 221 -2.99 -14.51 -8.71
C ILE A 221 -3.42 -13.14 -9.25
N THR A 222 -3.93 -12.25 -8.38
CA THR A 222 -4.34 -10.90 -8.79
C THR A 222 -3.15 -10.10 -9.33
N SER A 223 -1.98 -10.20 -8.68
CA SER A 223 -0.76 -9.54 -9.15
C SER A 223 -0.31 -10.08 -10.51
N VAL A 224 -0.31 -11.39 -10.71
CA VAL A 224 0.05 -11.99 -12.02
C VAL A 224 -0.92 -11.53 -13.10
N VAL A 225 -2.22 -11.55 -12.84
CA VAL A 225 -3.23 -11.07 -13.80
C VAL A 225 -3.02 -9.59 -14.12
N LEU A 226 -2.84 -8.76 -13.08
CA LEU A 226 -2.62 -7.31 -13.26
C LEU A 226 -1.38 -7.04 -14.11
N TRP A 227 -0.23 -7.66 -13.77
CA TRP A 227 1.01 -7.50 -14.54
C TRP A 227 0.89 -8.03 -15.97
N THR A 228 0.19 -9.15 -16.16
CA THR A 228 -0.08 -9.67 -17.51
C THR A 228 -0.88 -8.67 -18.34
N VAL A 229 -1.92 -8.08 -17.77
CA VAL A 229 -2.72 -7.06 -18.46
C VAL A 229 -1.87 -5.84 -18.80
N VAL A 230 -1.03 -5.37 -17.86
CA VAL A 230 -0.13 -4.23 -18.09
C VAL A 230 0.85 -4.54 -19.21
N ILE A 231 1.53 -5.71 -19.18
CA ILE A 231 2.49 -6.10 -20.23
C ILE A 231 1.81 -6.24 -21.59
N LEU A 232 0.63 -6.87 -21.64
CA LEU A 232 -0.14 -7.00 -22.87
C LEU A 232 -0.58 -5.63 -23.42
N SER A 233 -0.97 -4.71 -22.56
CA SER A 233 -1.31 -3.35 -22.96
C SER A 233 -0.13 -2.64 -23.62
N PHE A 234 1.06 -2.74 -23.05
CA PHE A 234 2.28 -2.19 -23.66
C PHE A 234 2.60 -2.85 -25.00
N ARG A 235 2.47 -4.18 -25.12
CA ARG A 235 2.72 -4.88 -26.39
C ARG A 235 1.71 -4.52 -27.47
N ILE A 236 0.44 -4.41 -27.12
CA ILE A 236 -0.62 -3.99 -28.07
C ILE A 236 -0.32 -2.61 -28.61
N THR A 237 0.07 -1.67 -27.74
CA THR A 237 0.39 -0.30 -28.18
C THR A 237 1.65 -0.23 -29.04
N GLU A 238 2.64 -1.07 -28.78
CA GLU A 238 3.85 -1.20 -29.59
C GLU A 238 3.49 -1.75 -30.99
N ILE A 239 2.66 -2.82 -31.09
CA ILE A 239 2.26 -3.46 -32.34
C ILE A 239 1.44 -2.51 -33.23
N PHE A 240 0.58 -1.70 -32.63
CA PHE A 240 -0.29 -0.79 -33.38
C PHE A 240 0.34 0.60 -33.62
N ASP A 241 1.63 0.75 -33.29
CA ASP A 241 2.36 2.02 -33.38
C ASP A 241 1.58 3.20 -32.74
N LEU A 242 0.73 2.82 -31.79
CA LEU A 242 0.05 3.77 -30.94
C LEU A 242 1.12 4.32 -30.00
N SER A 243 1.77 5.39 -30.44
CA SER A 243 2.86 6.04 -29.73
C SER A 243 2.35 6.52 -28.36
N ILE A 244 2.27 5.56 -27.42
CA ILE A 244 1.96 5.87 -26.02
C ILE A 244 2.93 6.90 -25.47
N TYR A 245 4.18 6.92 -25.97
CA TYR A 245 5.16 7.90 -25.55
C TYR A 245 4.72 9.31 -25.93
N ASN A 246 4.25 9.53 -27.15
CA ASN A 246 3.66 10.82 -27.55
C ASN A 246 2.34 11.07 -26.84
N TRP A 247 1.57 10.01 -26.55
CA TRP A 247 0.31 10.11 -25.85
C TRP A 247 0.53 10.44 -24.35
N VAL A 248 1.48 9.78 -23.68
CA VAL A 248 1.87 10.08 -22.29
C VAL A 248 2.49 11.46 -22.20
N ASP A 249 3.31 11.85 -23.17
CA ASP A 249 3.93 13.17 -23.22
C ASP A 249 2.88 14.28 -23.40
N HIS A 250 1.91 14.07 -24.29
CA HIS A 250 0.76 14.99 -24.44
C HIS A 250 -0.17 15.00 -23.21
N VAL A 251 -0.37 13.89 -22.53
CA VAL A 251 -1.16 13.82 -21.30
C VAL A 251 -0.42 14.48 -20.14
N LEU A 252 0.90 14.36 -20.09
CA LEU A 252 1.71 14.95 -19.03
C LEU A 252 1.97 16.45 -19.23
N HIS A 253 2.06 16.94 -20.48
CA HIS A 253 2.35 18.35 -20.78
C HIS A 253 1.11 19.21 -21.02
N GLY A 254 -0.06 18.62 -21.16
CA GLY A 254 -1.32 19.36 -21.30
C GLY A 254 -2.45 18.66 -20.58
N ILE A 255 -3.03 19.30 -19.57
CA ILE A 255 -4.33 18.91 -19.00
C ILE A 255 -5.40 19.20 -20.08
N THR A 256 -5.22 18.65 -21.24
CA THR A 256 -6.16 18.67 -22.35
C THR A 256 -6.90 17.35 -22.35
N GLY A 257 -8.13 17.36 -22.67
CA GLY A 257 -9.16 16.34 -22.72
C GLY A 257 -8.80 14.85 -22.47
N MET A 258 -7.59 14.42 -22.83
CA MET A 258 -7.11 13.03 -22.74
C MET A 258 -6.80 12.60 -21.28
N GLY A 259 -6.17 13.44 -20.46
CA GLY A 259 -5.91 13.14 -19.05
C GLY A 259 -7.22 13.00 -18.26
N VAL A 260 -8.22 13.83 -18.60
CA VAL A 260 -9.57 13.76 -18.05
C VAL A 260 -10.24 12.45 -18.46
N VAL A 261 -10.10 12.00 -19.71
CA VAL A 261 -10.64 10.71 -20.18
C VAL A 261 -10.03 9.53 -19.39
N VAL A 262 -8.70 9.52 -19.21
CA VAL A 262 -8.03 8.48 -18.40
C VAL A 262 -8.55 8.47 -16.96
N CYS A 263 -8.71 9.62 -16.34
CA CYS A 263 -9.28 9.73 -14.99
C CYS A 263 -10.70 9.16 -14.92
N PHE A 264 -11.55 9.47 -15.89
CA PHE A 264 -12.91 8.89 -15.96
C PHE A 264 -12.89 7.38 -16.18
N VAL A 265 -12.00 6.87 -17.03
CA VAL A 265 -11.84 5.43 -17.28
C VAL A 265 -11.41 4.71 -16.00
N LEU A 266 -10.38 5.21 -15.30
CA LEU A 266 -9.92 4.64 -14.03
C LEU A 266 -11.04 4.65 -12.97
N LEU A 267 -11.78 5.74 -12.87
CA LEU A 267 -12.91 5.87 -11.95
C LEU A 267 -14.02 4.87 -12.29
N ALA A 268 -14.40 4.76 -13.57
CA ALA A 268 -15.43 3.83 -14.02
C ALA A 268 -15.04 2.38 -13.72
N PHE A 269 -13.80 1.97 -14.04
CA PHE A 269 -13.29 0.63 -13.69
C PHE A 269 -13.27 0.40 -12.18
N SER A 270 -12.91 1.40 -11.38
CA SER A 270 -12.92 1.29 -9.92
C SER A 270 -14.34 1.02 -9.40
N ILE A 271 -15.33 1.75 -9.91
CA ILE A 271 -16.74 1.57 -9.55
C ILE A 271 -17.23 0.16 -9.93
N VAL A 272 -16.91 -0.30 -11.14
CA VAL A 272 -17.27 -1.65 -11.61
C VAL A 272 -16.63 -2.72 -10.74
N ASN A 273 -15.35 -2.59 -10.39
CA ASN A 273 -14.64 -3.54 -9.54
C ASN A 273 -15.24 -3.61 -8.13
N TYR A 274 -15.55 -2.47 -7.50
CA TYR A 274 -16.20 -2.46 -6.18
C TYR A 274 -17.61 -3.01 -6.24
N TRP A 275 -18.38 -2.69 -7.27
CA TRP A 275 -19.71 -3.25 -7.48
C TRP A 275 -19.66 -4.78 -7.66
N ALA A 276 -18.75 -5.27 -8.50
CA ALA A 276 -18.55 -6.70 -8.71
C ALA A 276 -18.09 -7.41 -7.43
N SER A 277 -17.15 -6.81 -6.69
CA SER A 277 -16.68 -7.31 -5.41
C SER A 277 -17.83 -7.41 -4.39
N PHE A 278 -18.67 -6.39 -4.28
CA PHE A 278 -19.84 -6.41 -3.41
C PHE A 278 -20.87 -7.44 -3.86
N HIS A 279 -21.09 -7.58 -5.18
CA HIS A 279 -22.02 -8.57 -5.73
C HIS A 279 -21.56 -10.00 -5.40
N ILE A 280 -20.28 -10.30 -5.55
CA ILE A 280 -19.68 -11.58 -5.16
C ILE A 280 -19.84 -11.80 -3.66
N PHE A 281 -19.55 -10.79 -2.83
CA PHE A 281 -19.70 -10.87 -1.39
C PHE A 281 -21.15 -11.14 -0.94
N LYS A 282 -22.13 -10.55 -1.60
CA LYS A 282 -23.56 -10.77 -1.31
C LYS A 282 -23.98 -12.24 -1.49
N HIS A 283 -23.33 -12.97 -2.42
CA HIS A 283 -23.59 -14.38 -2.70
C HIS A 283 -22.56 -15.31 -2.03
N PHE A 284 -21.84 -14.79 -1.02
CA PHE A 284 -20.87 -15.55 -0.29
C PHE A 284 -21.52 -16.69 0.49
N GLU A 285 -21.16 -17.93 0.16
CA GLU A 285 -21.64 -19.14 0.79
C GLU A 285 -20.59 -19.72 1.77
N LEU A 286 -21.08 -20.41 2.82
CA LEU A 286 -20.23 -21.11 3.80
C LEU A 286 -19.45 -22.28 3.19
N ILE A 287 -20.04 -22.93 2.18
CA ILE A 287 -19.46 -24.06 1.45
C ILE A 287 -19.07 -23.56 0.07
N THR A 288 -17.84 -23.13 -0.05
CA THR A 288 -17.27 -22.60 -1.29
C THR A 288 -16.29 -23.57 -1.89
N ASN A 289 -15.99 -23.41 -3.16
CA ASN A 289 -14.94 -24.16 -3.87
C ASN A 289 -13.57 -23.98 -3.17
N LYS A 290 -12.63 -24.88 -3.41
CA LYS A 290 -11.28 -24.85 -2.82
C LYS A 290 -10.50 -23.57 -3.20
N TRP A 291 -10.81 -22.99 -4.36
CA TRP A 291 -10.06 -21.89 -4.97
C TRP A 291 -10.80 -20.55 -4.95
N THR A 292 -12.14 -20.57 -5.04
CA THR A 292 -12.97 -19.37 -5.16
C THR A 292 -13.95 -19.26 -4.00
N ASN A 293 -14.30 -18.04 -3.64
CA ASN A 293 -15.34 -17.75 -2.63
C ASN A 293 -16.74 -17.76 -3.22
N TYR A 294 -16.89 -17.89 -4.53
CA TYR A 294 -18.13 -17.90 -5.29
C TYR A 294 -18.16 -19.13 -6.20
N ASP A 295 -19.26 -19.85 -6.19
CA ASP A 295 -19.45 -20.99 -7.08
C ASP A 295 -20.01 -20.52 -8.43
N ILE A 296 -19.10 -20.28 -9.38
CA ILE A 296 -19.42 -19.76 -10.72
C ILE A 296 -20.25 -20.79 -11.53
N LEU A 297 -20.17 -22.07 -11.16
CA LEU A 297 -20.78 -23.17 -11.91
C LEU A 297 -22.16 -23.59 -11.41
N LYS A 298 -22.62 -23.08 -10.26
CA LYS A 298 -23.98 -23.28 -9.79
C LYS A 298 -24.91 -22.21 -10.36
N ARG A 299 -25.47 -22.45 -11.48
CA ARG A 299 -26.73 -21.85 -11.95
C ARG A 299 -27.86 -22.82 -11.83
#